data_50ac0082724910342b1de1b131c82a5a
#
_entry.id   50ac0082724910342b1de1b131c82a5a
#
_cell.length_a   1.000
_cell.length_b   1.000
_cell.length_c   1.000
_cell.angle_alpha   90.00
_cell.angle_beta   90.00
_cell.angle_gamma   90.00
#
_symmetry.space_group_name_H-M   'P 1'
#
loop_
_entity.id
_entity.type
_entity.pdbx_description
1 polymer ?
#
loop_
_entity_poly.entity_id
_entity_poly.type
_entity_poly.pdbx_seq_one_letter_code
_entity_poly.pdbx_strand_id
1 'polypeptide(L)'
;MYSIRKVFFLFIILSPFLAYGNLESLSNDLSLKALKESEKDIDTAMLLSQQSVVADPKNAKAWAIAGKIYLLNKDLSSAERFYAKAREIDPFLKDVKDLESLIDNEKKEE
;
A
#
# COMPACT_ATOMS: atom_id res chain seq x y z
N MET A 1 -12.41 33.80 -4.48
CA MET A 1 -12.31 32.72 -5.46
C MET A 1 -10.90 32.59 -6.04
N TYR A 2 -10.29 33.68 -6.45
CA TYR A 2 -8.95 33.61 -7.03
C TYR A 2 -7.87 33.19 -6.05
N SER A 3 -7.99 33.61 -4.80
CA SER A 3 -7.01 33.28 -3.76
C SER A 3 -6.99 31.78 -3.43
N ILE A 4 -8.14 31.12 -3.49
CA ILE A 4 -8.25 29.69 -3.23
C ILE A 4 -7.54 28.88 -4.32
N ARG A 5 -7.69 29.28 -5.58
CA ARG A 5 -7.00 28.62 -6.68
C ARG A 5 -5.50 28.78 -6.60
N LYS A 6 -5.02 29.94 -6.22
CA LYS A 6 -3.60 30.22 -6.06
C LYS A 6 -3.00 29.38 -4.93
N VAL A 7 -3.71 29.28 -3.83
CA VAL A 7 -3.26 28.46 -2.69
C VAL A 7 -3.20 27.00 -3.07
N PHE A 8 -4.21 26.50 -3.77
CA PHE A 8 -4.26 25.13 -4.23
C PHE A 8 -3.12 24.81 -5.20
N PHE A 9 -2.84 25.71 -6.11
CA PHE A 9 -1.76 25.57 -7.07
C PHE A 9 -0.39 25.56 -6.39
N LEU A 10 -0.21 26.41 -5.39
CA LEU A 10 1.00 26.45 -4.59
C LEU A 10 1.23 25.16 -3.84
N PHE A 11 0.17 24.58 -3.30
CA PHE A 11 0.22 23.31 -2.61
C PHE A 11 0.68 22.18 -3.53
N ILE A 12 0.21 22.17 -4.76
CA ILE A 12 0.62 21.17 -5.76
C ILE A 12 2.10 21.31 -6.11
N ILE A 13 2.59 22.54 -6.22
CA ILE A 13 4.00 22.80 -6.52
C ILE A 13 4.90 22.35 -5.37
N LEU A 14 4.47 22.54 -4.13
CA LEU A 14 5.24 22.15 -2.96
C LEU A 14 5.21 20.65 -2.72
N SER A 15 4.14 19.97 -3.17
CA SER A 15 3.96 18.56 -2.96
C SER A 15 5.11 17.69 -3.47
N PRO A 16 5.62 17.86 -4.71
CA PRO A 16 6.77 17.09 -5.18
C PRO A 16 8.04 17.35 -4.38
N PHE A 17 8.17 18.54 -3.85
CA PHE A 17 9.35 18.91 -3.05
C PHE A 17 9.35 18.20 -1.71
N LEU A 18 8.20 18.11 -1.07
CA LEU A 18 8.03 17.35 0.18
C LEU A 18 8.20 15.85 -0.05
N ALA A 19 7.89 15.38 -1.27
CA ALA A 19 7.93 13.97 -1.62
C ALA A 19 9.35 13.39 -1.67
N TYR A 20 10.36 14.20 -1.83
CA TYR A 20 11.74 13.72 -1.98
C TYR A 20 12.41 13.32 -0.67
N GLY A 21 11.90 13.73 0.46
CA GLY A 21 12.58 13.53 1.72
C GLY A 21 12.36 12.18 2.36
N ASN A 22 11.09 11.85 2.70
CA ASN A 22 10.80 10.75 3.60
C ASN A 22 9.59 9.89 3.20
N LEU A 23 9.18 9.89 1.94
CA LEU A 23 7.99 9.15 1.54
C LEU A 23 8.17 7.64 1.66
N GLU A 24 9.36 7.13 1.36
CA GLU A 24 9.64 5.71 1.54
C GLU A 24 9.54 5.32 3.02
N SER A 25 10.12 6.13 3.89
CA SER A 25 10.05 5.89 5.34
C SER A 25 8.60 5.95 5.83
N LEU A 26 7.84 6.96 5.39
CA LEU A 26 6.43 7.08 5.74
C LEU A 26 5.64 5.88 5.23
N SER A 27 5.89 5.45 3.99
CA SER A 27 5.24 4.29 3.41
C SER A 27 5.50 3.03 4.24
N ASN A 28 6.75 2.82 4.65
CA ASN A 28 7.11 1.69 5.50
C ASN A 28 6.43 1.75 6.86
N ASP A 29 6.40 2.91 7.49
CA ASP A 29 5.76 3.09 8.79
C ASP A 29 4.25 2.82 8.70
N LEU A 30 3.59 3.30 7.65
CA LEU A 30 2.17 3.07 7.44
C LEU A 30 1.89 1.58 7.19
N SER A 31 2.75 0.90 6.45
CA SER A 31 2.63 -0.53 6.21
C SER A 31 2.72 -1.33 7.50
N LEU A 32 3.68 -0.99 8.36
CA LEU A 32 3.85 -1.67 9.65
C LEU A 32 2.66 -1.41 10.58
N LYS A 33 2.14 -0.19 10.60
CA LYS A 33 0.93 0.13 11.36
C LYS A 33 -0.26 -0.65 10.83
N ALA A 34 -0.37 -0.76 9.51
CA ALA A 34 -1.46 -1.52 8.88
C ALA A 34 -1.42 -2.98 9.33
N LEU A 35 -0.23 -3.60 9.35
CA LEU A 35 -0.10 -4.97 9.83
C LEU A 35 -0.54 -5.14 11.28
N LYS A 36 -0.16 -4.21 12.14
CA LYS A 36 -0.57 -4.24 13.54
C LYS A 36 -2.09 -4.10 13.68
N GLU A 37 -2.68 -3.18 12.93
CA GLU A 37 -4.12 -2.95 12.99
C GLU A 37 -4.93 -4.09 12.38
N SER A 38 -4.33 -4.88 11.48
CA SER A 38 -5.03 -5.99 10.84
C SER A 38 -5.53 -7.04 11.84
N GLU A 39 -4.93 -7.10 13.01
CA GLU A 39 -5.35 -8.02 14.07
C GLU A 39 -6.49 -7.45 14.92
N LYS A 40 -6.73 -6.15 14.85
CA LYS A 40 -7.70 -5.45 15.69
C LYS A 40 -8.86 -4.88 14.88
N ASP A 41 -8.55 -4.15 13.82
CA ASP A 41 -9.52 -3.41 13.02
C ASP A 41 -9.10 -3.47 11.57
N ILE A 42 -9.71 -4.39 10.82
CA ILE A 42 -9.34 -4.62 9.43
C ILE A 42 -9.63 -3.39 8.55
N ASP A 43 -10.68 -2.65 8.86
CA ASP A 43 -11.02 -1.45 8.08
C ASP A 43 -9.94 -0.39 8.22
N THR A 44 -9.47 -0.16 9.44
CA THR A 44 -8.36 0.76 9.68
C THR A 44 -7.09 0.27 9.01
N ALA A 45 -6.82 -1.04 9.07
CA ALA A 45 -5.65 -1.62 8.41
C ALA A 45 -5.70 -1.41 6.90
N MET A 46 -6.86 -1.58 6.29
CA MET A 46 -7.03 -1.36 4.85
C MET A 46 -6.75 0.10 4.49
N LEU A 47 -7.28 1.04 5.28
CA LEU A 47 -7.04 2.46 5.06
C LEU A 47 -5.54 2.80 5.16
N LEU A 48 -4.88 2.31 6.20
CA LEU A 48 -3.44 2.55 6.39
C LEU A 48 -2.62 1.95 5.24
N SER A 49 -3.00 0.77 4.76
CA SER A 49 -2.30 0.15 3.63
C SER A 49 -2.47 0.95 2.35
N GLN A 50 -3.65 1.52 2.12
CA GLN A 50 -3.88 2.42 0.98
C GLN A 50 -3.02 3.67 1.09
N GLN A 51 -2.96 4.26 2.27
CA GLN A 51 -2.12 5.43 2.51
C GLN A 51 -0.65 5.12 2.29
N SER A 52 -0.22 3.91 2.64
CA SER A 52 1.15 3.46 2.45
C SER A 52 1.55 3.44 0.97
N VAL A 53 0.70 2.88 0.10
CA VAL A 53 1.02 2.80 -1.33
C VAL A 53 0.89 4.15 -2.02
N VAL A 54 0.06 5.05 -1.49
CA VAL A 54 -0.02 6.43 -2.00
C VAL A 54 1.23 7.22 -1.61
N ALA A 55 1.73 6.99 -0.40
CA ALA A 55 2.94 7.68 0.07
C ALA A 55 4.16 7.36 -0.80
N ASP A 56 4.31 6.10 -1.20
CA ASP A 56 5.38 5.69 -2.10
C ASP A 56 4.92 4.58 -3.04
N PRO A 57 4.42 4.92 -4.23
CA PRO A 57 3.94 3.92 -5.19
C PRO A 57 5.00 2.96 -5.72
N LYS A 58 6.27 3.24 -5.48
CA LYS A 58 7.39 2.37 -5.91
C LYS A 58 7.83 1.40 -4.81
N ASN A 59 7.19 1.43 -3.67
CA ASN A 59 7.52 0.56 -2.55
C ASN A 59 6.82 -0.78 -2.70
N ALA A 60 7.53 -1.77 -3.26
CA ALA A 60 6.99 -3.11 -3.48
C ALA A 60 6.47 -3.75 -2.18
N LYS A 61 7.16 -3.51 -1.07
CA LYS A 61 6.74 -4.03 0.23
C LYS A 61 5.38 -3.49 0.64
N ALA A 62 5.13 -2.20 0.40
CA ALA A 62 3.84 -1.59 0.71
C ALA A 62 2.71 -2.24 -0.09
N TRP A 63 2.92 -2.47 -1.39
CA TRP A 63 1.93 -3.15 -2.21
C TRP A 63 1.68 -4.59 -1.74
N ALA A 64 2.76 -5.29 -1.37
CA ALA A 64 2.63 -6.68 -0.88
C ALA A 64 1.87 -6.74 0.44
N ILE A 65 2.15 -5.83 1.37
CA ILE A 65 1.44 -5.77 2.65
C ILE A 65 -0.03 -5.41 2.44
N ALA A 66 -0.31 -4.46 1.54
CA ALA A 66 -1.69 -4.11 1.20
C ALA A 66 -2.42 -5.34 0.65
N GLY A 67 -1.79 -6.08 -0.24
CA GLY A 67 -2.38 -7.32 -0.77
C GLY A 67 -2.71 -8.33 0.32
N LYS A 68 -1.79 -8.51 1.28
CA LYS A 68 -2.01 -9.41 2.40
C LYS A 68 -3.21 -8.98 3.26
N ILE A 69 -3.32 -7.69 3.53
CA ILE A 69 -4.41 -7.14 4.34
C ILE A 69 -5.76 -7.34 3.63
N TYR A 70 -5.82 -7.07 2.33
CA TYR A 70 -7.04 -7.29 1.56
C TYR A 70 -7.41 -8.78 1.50
N LEU A 71 -6.42 -9.65 1.44
CA LEU A 71 -6.66 -11.09 1.49
C LEU A 71 -7.25 -11.52 2.83
N LEU A 72 -6.77 -10.94 3.93
CA LEU A 72 -7.34 -11.18 5.26
C LEU A 72 -8.81 -10.77 5.32
N ASN A 73 -9.19 -9.75 4.56
CA ASN A 73 -10.57 -9.30 4.45
C ASN A 73 -11.38 -10.09 3.41
N LYS A 74 -10.85 -11.22 2.95
CA LYS A 74 -11.50 -12.09 1.96
C LYS A 74 -11.71 -11.45 0.60
N ASP A 75 -10.93 -10.43 0.27
CA ASP A 75 -10.98 -9.76 -1.03
C ASP A 75 -9.82 -10.25 -1.90
N LEU A 76 -9.99 -11.45 -2.45
CA LEU A 76 -8.99 -12.10 -3.29
C LEU A 76 -8.68 -11.27 -4.54
N SER A 77 -9.69 -10.69 -5.14
CA SER A 77 -9.53 -9.90 -6.36
C SER A 77 -8.58 -8.71 -6.16
N SER A 78 -8.80 -7.96 -5.07
CA SER A 78 -7.91 -6.84 -4.76
C SER A 78 -6.51 -7.32 -4.38
N ALA A 79 -6.43 -8.41 -3.63
CA ALA A 79 -5.13 -8.98 -3.25
C ALA A 79 -4.30 -9.35 -4.49
N GLU A 80 -4.93 -9.91 -5.50
CA GLU A 80 -4.24 -10.26 -6.74
C GLU A 80 -3.74 -9.02 -7.48
N ARG A 81 -4.51 -7.95 -7.49
CA ARG A 81 -4.08 -6.69 -8.13
C ARG A 81 -2.90 -6.06 -7.41
N PHE A 82 -2.93 -6.05 -6.08
CA PHE A 82 -1.81 -5.54 -5.29
C PHE A 82 -0.57 -6.40 -5.47
N TYR A 83 -0.75 -7.71 -5.52
CA TYR A 83 0.33 -8.65 -5.78
C TYR A 83 0.98 -8.38 -7.15
N ALA A 84 0.17 -8.21 -8.18
CA ALA A 84 0.68 -7.96 -9.53
C ALA A 84 1.54 -6.69 -9.54
N LYS A 85 1.11 -5.65 -8.85
CA LYS A 85 1.86 -4.40 -8.74
C LYS A 85 3.17 -4.59 -7.98
N ALA A 86 3.12 -5.27 -6.85
CA ALA A 86 4.31 -5.55 -6.05
C ALA A 86 5.34 -6.36 -6.85
N ARG A 87 4.89 -7.39 -7.55
CA ARG A 87 5.73 -8.24 -8.39
C ARG A 87 6.35 -7.45 -9.54
N GLU A 88 5.61 -6.54 -10.15
CA GLU A 88 6.13 -5.68 -11.21
C GLU A 88 7.31 -4.85 -10.72
N ILE A 89 7.24 -4.36 -9.48
CA ILE A 89 8.29 -3.53 -8.90
C ILE A 89 9.49 -4.37 -8.46
N ASP A 90 9.26 -5.44 -7.70
CA ASP A 90 10.33 -6.30 -7.20
C ASP A 90 9.84 -7.75 -7.05
N PRO A 91 10.04 -8.58 -8.07
CA PRO A 91 9.57 -9.97 -8.04
C PRO A 91 10.33 -10.86 -7.05
N PHE A 92 11.48 -10.43 -6.55
CA PHE A 92 12.32 -11.24 -5.67
C PHE A 92 12.18 -10.89 -4.20
N LEU A 93 11.43 -9.85 -3.88
CA LEU A 93 11.22 -9.46 -2.49
C LEU A 93 10.47 -10.56 -1.73
N LYS A 94 10.93 -10.83 -0.51
CA LYS A 94 10.32 -11.88 0.31
C LYS A 94 8.83 -11.64 0.55
N ASP A 95 8.45 -10.40 0.84
CA ASP A 95 7.05 -10.05 1.08
C ASP A 95 6.16 -10.36 -0.13
N VAL A 96 6.69 -10.17 -1.33
CA VAL A 96 5.97 -10.46 -2.58
C VAL A 96 5.79 -11.97 -2.75
N LYS A 97 6.83 -12.74 -2.48
CA LYS A 97 6.77 -14.21 -2.56
C LYS A 97 5.84 -14.79 -1.50
N ASP A 98 5.87 -14.22 -0.30
CA ASP A 98 4.97 -14.64 0.76
C ASP A 98 3.51 -14.40 0.37
N LEU A 99 3.21 -13.25 -0.21
CA LEU A 99 1.85 -12.94 -0.68
C LEU A 99 1.42 -13.90 -1.77
N GLU A 100 2.31 -14.23 -2.71
CA GLU A 100 2.00 -15.20 -3.75
C GLU A 100 1.56 -16.53 -3.16
N SER A 101 2.29 -17.02 -2.16
CA SER A 101 1.96 -18.28 -1.48
C SER A 101 0.61 -18.20 -0.79
N LEU A 102 0.32 -17.07 -0.14
CA LEU A 102 -0.97 -16.89 0.54
C LEU A 102 -2.13 -16.88 -0.44
N ILE A 103 -1.96 -16.21 -1.58
CA ILE A 103 -2.98 -16.19 -2.64
C ILE A 103 -3.21 -17.58 -3.21
N ASP A 104 -2.13 -18.31 -3.49
CA ASP A 104 -2.23 -19.67 -4.04
C ASP A 104 -2.96 -20.60 -3.05
N ASN A 105 -2.68 -20.49 -1.77
CA ASN A 105 -3.34 -21.27 -0.75
C ASN A 105 -4.84 -20.94 -0.67
N GLU A 106 -5.19 -19.68 -0.77
CA GLU A 106 -6.57 -19.25 -0.74
C GLU A 106 -7.35 -19.81 -1.95
N LYS A 107 -6.73 -19.81 -3.12
CA LYS A 107 -7.35 -20.37 -4.31
C LYS A 107 -7.58 -21.86 -4.23
N LYS A 108 -6.70 -22.59 -3.55
CA LYS A 108 -6.86 -24.04 -3.36
C LYS A 108 -8.02 -24.39 -2.44
N GLU A 109 -8.38 -23.51 -1.53
CA GLU A 109 -9.47 -23.73 -0.60
C GLU A 109 -10.85 -23.49 -1.23
N GLU A 110 -10.88 -22.86 -2.39
CA GLU A 110 -12.11 -22.68 -3.13
C GLU A 110 -12.42 -23.93 -3.94
#